data_cbea65f9a3edf2b2de6e88746a726c20
#
_entry.id   cbea65f9a3edf2b2de6e88746a726c20
#
_cell.length_a   1.000
_cell.length_b   1.000
_cell.length_c   1.000
_cell.angle_alpha   90.00
_cell.angle_beta   90.00
_cell.angle_gamma   90.00
#
_symmetry.space_group_name_H-M   'P 1'
#
loop_
_entity.id
_entity.type
_entity.pdbx_description
1 polymer ?
#
loop_
_entity_poly.entity_id
_entity_poly.type
_entity_poly.pdbx_seq_one_letter_code
_entity_poly.pdbx_strand_id
1 'polypeptide(L)'
;MSDAPERVPPRDFDAEQAVLGSMLLEPGAAARAFAIVGAEDFYWDDHQIVCRAMVACGNRNEPVDLVTVSAELRRSGQLDKVGGGTYLTGLISQVPTAAHVVRYANIVAEKAVLRNLIGVFAEGTAACYENPEDVLTVTNMALEGIHRTVEVRLKGQAEIRTAPERATDIQTAVAIAEAGRRPLSTVRMGISGLDETLGPLADHRLVLIKGKQGTGKTHILVNAIVNSAKEILERDTGEQIVVFSFESPGMYDLRTLAYLSGIDNNEIRRGFDGARNPAQRDRLDAAKDAIISPAWPVSILEEAVSEDTIEAKLRRFSRTRRVGLVAVDFWQAAGTRWGRSRVEELDNMALRFRGLAEEFACPFLIASQATVNPATGEIIAKGSRAVEDYATLAIRLMTDAKDKRKQWLECDKCRIGGEFGRLSIHMDKALSHIHEVAEEYGEEPTGRRGGRRHDE
;
A
#
# COMPACT_ATOMS: atom_id res chain seq x y z
N MET A 1 -17.46 -39.21 -26.12
CA MET A 1 -17.92 -38.01 -25.41
C MET A 1 -18.04 -38.45 -23.96
N SER A 2 -17.15 -38.04 -23.14
CA SER A 2 -17.13 -38.38 -21.70
C SER A 2 -18.24 -37.61 -20.99
N ASP A 3 -19.16 -38.34 -20.36
CA ASP A 3 -20.18 -37.84 -19.46
C ASP A 3 -19.49 -37.21 -18.23
N ALA A 4 -19.07 -35.97 -18.33
CA ALA A 4 -18.58 -35.25 -17.18
C ALA A 4 -19.77 -35.00 -16.24
N PRO A 5 -19.70 -35.40 -14.97
CA PRO A 5 -20.79 -35.17 -14.03
C PRO A 5 -21.14 -33.69 -13.98
N GLU A 6 -22.43 -33.39 -14.03
CA GLU A 6 -22.97 -32.03 -13.93
C GLU A 6 -22.39 -31.36 -12.64
N ARG A 7 -21.52 -30.37 -12.81
CA ARG A 7 -20.83 -29.72 -11.67
C ARG A 7 -21.78 -28.72 -11.02
N VAL A 8 -22.32 -29.06 -9.88
CA VAL A 8 -23.15 -28.20 -9.07
C VAL A 8 -22.27 -27.12 -8.40
N PRO A 9 -22.65 -25.83 -8.49
CA PRO A 9 -21.89 -24.77 -7.80
C PRO A 9 -21.75 -25.01 -6.30
N PRO A 10 -20.65 -24.59 -5.67
CA PRO A 10 -20.41 -24.75 -4.23
C PRO A 10 -21.53 -24.13 -3.38
N ARG A 11 -22.14 -24.89 -2.51
CA ARG A 11 -23.28 -24.53 -1.67
C ARG A 11 -23.31 -25.37 -0.38
N ASP A 12 -23.98 -24.86 0.65
CA ASP A 12 -24.20 -25.58 1.90
C ASP A 12 -25.55 -25.15 2.49
N PHE A 13 -26.57 -25.99 2.27
CA PHE A 13 -27.95 -25.68 2.64
C PHE A 13 -28.12 -25.53 4.15
N ASP A 14 -27.52 -26.46 4.90
CA ASP A 14 -27.65 -26.49 6.36
C ASP A 14 -26.98 -25.28 6.99
N ALA A 15 -25.82 -24.87 6.48
CA ALA A 15 -25.13 -23.67 6.94
C ALA A 15 -25.94 -22.40 6.65
N GLU A 16 -26.56 -22.26 5.47
CA GLU A 16 -27.38 -21.09 5.14
C GLU A 16 -28.62 -21.00 6.05
N GLN A 17 -29.31 -22.14 6.27
CA GLN A 17 -30.44 -22.18 7.19
C GLN A 17 -30.02 -21.87 8.63
N ALA A 18 -28.88 -22.39 9.06
CA ALA A 18 -28.35 -22.14 10.40
C ALA A 18 -27.98 -20.66 10.61
N VAL A 19 -27.47 -19.96 9.59
CA VAL A 19 -27.22 -18.51 9.68
C VAL A 19 -28.54 -17.76 9.84
N LEU A 20 -29.50 -17.97 8.93
CA LEU A 20 -30.77 -17.26 8.94
C LEU A 20 -31.59 -17.55 10.21
N GLY A 21 -31.61 -18.82 10.63
CA GLY A 21 -32.29 -19.23 11.87
C GLY A 21 -31.64 -18.60 13.11
N SER A 22 -30.31 -18.54 13.17
CA SER A 22 -29.59 -17.86 14.27
C SER A 22 -29.90 -16.37 14.34
N MET A 23 -29.98 -15.70 13.17
CA MET A 23 -30.30 -14.28 13.08
C MET A 23 -31.73 -13.95 13.53
N LEU A 24 -32.69 -14.86 13.27
CA LEU A 24 -34.07 -14.73 13.75
C LEU A 24 -34.22 -15.06 15.22
N LEU A 25 -33.37 -15.93 15.76
CA LEU A 25 -33.44 -16.42 17.14
C LEU A 25 -32.89 -15.40 18.15
N GLU A 26 -31.82 -14.69 17.81
CA GLU A 26 -31.11 -13.78 18.71
C GLU A 26 -30.76 -12.48 17.99
N PRO A 27 -31.23 -11.30 18.46
CA PRO A 27 -30.98 -10.01 17.79
C PRO A 27 -29.48 -9.69 17.57
N GLY A 28 -28.61 -10.06 18.53
CA GLY A 28 -27.16 -9.88 18.41
C GLY A 28 -26.48 -10.78 17.36
N ALA A 29 -27.12 -11.89 16.98
CA ALA A 29 -26.60 -12.80 15.96
C ALA A 29 -26.66 -12.18 14.56
N ALA A 30 -27.68 -11.37 14.27
CA ALA A 30 -27.80 -10.66 12.99
C ALA A 30 -26.62 -9.73 12.73
N ALA A 31 -26.21 -8.94 13.72
CA ALA A 31 -25.04 -8.04 13.59
C ALA A 31 -23.73 -8.83 13.34
N ARG A 32 -23.54 -9.95 14.06
CA ARG A 32 -22.37 -10.82 13.89
C ARG A 32 -22.35 -11.48 12.50
N ALA A 33 -23.51 -11.90 11.98
CA ALA A 33 -23.61 -12.52 10.67
C ALA A 33 -23.39 -11.51 9.53
N PHE A 34 -24.00 -10.32 9.62
CA PHE A 34 -23.84 -9.27 8.61
C PHE A 34 -22.41 -8.72 8.49
N ALA A 35 -21.59 -8.87 9.53
CA ALA A 35 -20.15 -8.58 9.44
C ALA A 35 -19.40 -9.55 8.51
N ILE A 36 -19.98 -10.69 8.15
CA ILE A 36 -19.34 -11.78 7.42
C ILE A 36 -20.01 -12.05 6.07
N VAL A 37 -21.36 -12.04 6.03
CA VAL A 37 -22.16 -12.42 4.86
C VAL A 37 -23.19 -11.33 4.50
N GLY A 38 -23.37 -11.10 3.19
CA GLY A 38 -24.46 -10.34 2.62
C GLY A 38 -25.52 -11.26 1.99
N ALA A 39 -26.61 -10.69 1.47
CA ALA A 39 -27.66 -11.46 0.83
C ALA A 39 -27.18 -12.24 -0.40
N GLU A 40 -26.22 -11.66 -1.15
CA GLU A 40 -25.65 -12.24 -2.37
C GLU A 40 -24.77 -13.49 -2.08
N ASP A 41 -24.36 -13.69 -0.82
CA ASP A 41 -23.52 -14.84 -0.44
C ASP A 41 -24.33 -16.12 -0.29
N PHE A 42 -25.65 -16.03 -0.19
CA PHE A 42 -26.54 -17.18 -0.16
C PHE A 42 -26.76 -17.75 -1.55
N TYR A 43 -26.82 -19.07 -1.65
CA TYR A 43 -27.03 -19.76 -2.93
C TYR A 43 -28.51 -19.82 -3.33
N TRP A 44 -29.41 -20.09 -2.35
CA TRP A 44 -30.83 -20.21 -2.59
C TRP A 44 -31.53 -18.85 -2.64
N ASP A 45 -32.34 -18.62 -3.66
CA ASP A 45 -33.07 -17.36 -3.83
C ASP A 45 -33.96 -17.03 -2.62
N ASP A 46 -34.58 -18.04 -2.03
CA ASP A 46 -35.43 -17.87 -0.84
C ASP A 46 -34.61 -17.35 0.34
N HIS A 47 -33.40 -17.87 0.54
CA HIS A 47 -32.48 -17.41 1.57
C HIS A 47 -32.00 -15.98 1.32
N GLN A 48 -31.71 -15.64 0.05
CA GLN A 48 -31.33 -14.26 -0.33
C GLN A 48 -32.49 -13.29 -0.03
N ILE A 49 -33.73 -13.67 -0.34
CA ILE A 49 -34.91 -12.84 -0.09
C ILE A 49 -35.08 -12.62 1.42
N VAL A 50 -34.98 -13.67 2.24
CA VAL A 50 -35.07 -13.57 3.70
C VAL A 50 -33.95 -12.68 4.24
N CYS A 51 -32.71 -12.86 3.77
CA CYS A 51 -31.58 -12.04 4.20
C CYS A 51 -31.76 -10.56 3.83
N ARG A 52 -32.24 -10.24 2.60
CA ARG A 52 -32.55 -8.85 2.19
C ARG A 52 -33.62 -8.22 3.08
N ALA A 53 -34.64 -8.97 3.48
CA ALA A 53 -35.65 -8.47 4.41
C ALA A 53 -35.06 -8.18 5.80
N MET A 54 -34.16 -9.02 6.28
CA MET A 54 -33.43 -8.78 7.54
C MET A 54 -32.56 -7.52 7.47
N VAL A 55 -31.83 -7.32 6.35
CA VAL A 55 -31.04 -6.09 6.11
C VAL A 55 -31.95 -4.86 6.08
N ALA A 56 -33.12 -4.95 5.44
CA ALA A 56 -34.07 -3.86 5.39
C ALA A 56 -34.64 -3.48 6.78
N CYS A 57 -34.88 -4.45 7.66
CA CYS A 57 -35.23 -4.20 9.04
C CYS A 57 -34.10 -3.51 9.80
N GLY A 58 -32.86 -4.02 9.68
CA GLY A 58 -31.68 -3.43 10.33
C GLY A 58 -31.44 -1.97 9.89
N ASN A 59 -31.58 -1.66 8.59
CA ASN A 59 -31.42 -0.30 8.07
C ASN A 59 -32.47 0.70 8.59
N ARG A 60 -33.62 0.20 9.08
CA ARG A 60 -34.64 1.02 9.75
C ARG A 60 -34.51 1.04 11.28
N ASN A 61 -33.41 0.48 11.81
CA ASN A 61 -33.23 0.28 13.25
C ASN A 61 -34.35 -0.56 13.91
N GLU A 62 -34.99 -1.44 13.15
CA GLU A 62 -35.96 -2.40 13.67
C GLU A 62 -35.23 -3.68 14.10
N PRO A 63 -35.73 -4.38 15.15
CA PRO A 63 -35.17 -5.67 15.52
C PRO A 63 -35.22 -6.66 14.36
N VAL A 64 -34.20 -7.51 14.22
CA VAL A 64 -34.22 -8.62 13.25
C VAL A 64 -34.77 -9.84 13.98
N ASP A 65 -36.08 -10.05 13.91
CA ASP A 65 -36.78 -11.17 14.50
C ASP A 65 -37.88 -11.70 13.57
N LEU A 66 -38.52 -12.79 13.98
CA LEU A 66 -39.57 -13.45 13.21
C LEU A 66 -40.72 -12.50 12.84
N VAL A 67 -41.12 -11.61 13.78
CA VAL A 67 -42.29 -10.72 13.60
C VAL A 67 -41.96 -9.63 12.59
N THR A 68 -40.87 -8.92 12.78
CA THR A 68 -40.45 -7.79 11.93
C THR A 68 -40.08 -8.25 10.53
N VAL A 69 -39.33 -9.35 10.39
CA VAL A 69 -38.95 -9.92 9.09
C VAL A 69 -40.17 -10.46 8.34
N SER A 70 -41.11 -11.12 9.03
CA SER A 70 -42.39 -11.56 8.39
C SER A 70 -43.22 -10.37 7.91
N ALA A 71 -43.26 -9.27 8.68
CA ALA A 71 -43.96 -8.05 8.28
C ALA A 71 -43.32 -7.41 7.05
N GLU A 72 -41.97 -7.36 7.00
CA GLU A 72 -41.23 -6.84 5.84
C GLU A 72 -41.43 -7.68 4.60
N LEU A 73 -41.37 -9.00 4.70
CA LEU A 73 -41.64 -9.92 3.59
C LEU A 73 -43.09 -9.81 3.09
N ARG A 74 -44.04 -9.58 3.99
CA ARG A 74 -45.43 -9.33 3.62
C ARG A 74 -45.59 -7.99 2.90
N ARG A 75 -44.92 -6.95 3.40
CA ARG A 75 -44.92 -5.61 2.80
C ARG A 75 -44.36 -5.60 1.38
N SER A 76 -43.29 -6.39 1.15
CA SER A 76 -42.65 -6.53 -0.17
C SER A 76 -43.33 -7.56 -1.09
N GLY A 77 -44.40 -8.24 -0.63
CA GLY A 77 -45.09 -9.29 -1.40
C GLY A 77 -44.28 -10.55 -1.62
N GLN A 78 -43.27 -10.80 -0.79
CA GLN A 78 -42.34 -11.93 -0.95
C GLN A 78 -42.54 -13.06 0.05
N LEU A 79 -43.43 -12.89 1.03
CA LEU A 79 -43.64 -13.87 2.09
C LEU A 79 -44.02 -15.25 1.55
N ASP A 80 -44.96 -15.31 0.59
CA ASP A 80 -45.41 -16.58 0.03
C ASP A 80 -44.35 -17.27 -0.83
N LYS A 81 -43.44 -16.47 -1.47
CA LYS A 81 -42.33 -17.01 -2.26
C LYS A 81 -41.31 -17.78 -1.42
N VAL A 82 -41.08 -17.34 -0.19
CA VAL A 82 -40.16 -17.99 0.73
C VAL A 82 -40.80 -19.10 1.56
N GLY A 83 -42.02 -19.52 1.27
CA GLY A 83 -42.71 -20.58 2.00
C GLY A 83 -43.49 -20.12 3.23
N GLY A 84 -43.79 -18.81 3.32
CA GLY A 84 -44.60 -18.24 4.37
C GLY A 84 -43.96 -18.21 5.76
N GLY A 85 -44.78 -17.86 6.76
CA GLY A 85 -44.33 -17.82 8.17
C GLY A 85 -43.88 -19.17 8.70
N THR A 86 -44.39 -20.27 8.15
CA THR A 86 -44.05 -21.64 8.53
C THR A 86 -42.58 -21.95 8.22
N TYR A 87 -42.10 -21.48 7.07
CA TYR A 87 -40.69 -21.64 6.69
C TYR A 87 -39.76 -20.87 7.63
N LEU A 88 -40.09 -19.63 7.94
CA LEU A 88 -39.30 -18.82 8.90
C LEU A 88 -39.24 -19.42 10.29
N THR A 89 -40.37 -19.98 10.75
CA THR A 89 -40.42 -20.71 12.02
C THR A 89 -39.57 -21.99 11.96
N GLY A 90 -39.57 -22.67 10.82
CA GLY A 90 -38.72 -23.84 10.55
C GLY A 90 -37.24 -23.53 10.67
N LEU A 91 -36.77 -22.39 10.12
CA LEU A 91 -35.36 -21.92 10.21
C LEU A 91 -34.94 -21.80 11.70
N ILE A 92 -35.79 -21.20 12.55
CA ILE A 92 -35.49 -21.03 13.95
C ILE A 92 -35.43 -22.41 14.66
N SER A 93 -36.33 -23.31 14.34
CA SER A 93 -36.43 -24.62 14.96
C SER A 93 -35.25 -25.55 14.68
N GLN A 94 -34.51 -25.30 13.59
CA GLN A 94 -33.34 -26.10 13.24
C GLN A 94 -32.07 -25.68 13.98
N VAL A 95 -32.07 -24.51 14.62
CA VAL A 95 -30.88 -23.96 15.28
C VAL A 95 -31.08 -24.02 16.81
N PRO A 96 -30.38 -24.90 17.51
CA PRO A 96 -30.52 -24.99 18.97
C PRO A 96 -29.91 -23.78 19.71
N THR A 97 -28.97 -23.07 19.11
CA THR A 97 -28.31 -21.91 19.69
C THR A 97 -27.70 -21.00 18.60
N ALA A 98 -27.80 -19.69 18.78
CA ALA A 98 -27.17 -18.71 17.90
C ALA A 98 -25.66 -18.48 18.20
N ALA A 99 -25.09 -19.18 19.20
CA ALA A 99 -23.70 -19.00 19.60
C ALA A 99 -22.69 -19.27 18.47
N HIS A 100 -23.04 -20.13 17.51
CA HIS A 100 -22.14 -20.53 16.41
C HIS A 100 -22.41 -19.81 15.09
N VAL A 101 -23.21 -18.75 15.07
CA VAL A 101 -23.58 -18.02 13.85
C VAL A 101 -22.38 -17.58 13.02
N VAL A 102 -21.29 -17.13 13.64
CA VAL A 102 -20.04 -16.74 13.00
C VAL A 102 -19.42 -17.91 12.21
N ARG A 103 -19.43 -19.11 12.78
CA ARG A 103 -18.91 -20.31 12.10
C ARG A 103 -19.74 -20.66 10.87
N TYR A 104 -21.06 -20.63 11.00
CA TYR A 104 -21.96 -20.93 9.88
C TYR A 104 -21.86 -19.86 8.79
N ALA A 105 -21.78 -18.58 9.16
CA ALA A 105 -21.59 -17.47 8.23
C ALA A 105 -20.26 -17.61 7.44
N ASN A 106 -19.17 -18.04 8.09
CA ASN A 106 -17.92 -18.30 7.40
C ASN A 106 -18.04 -19.43 6.36
N ILE A 107 -18.79 -20.50 6.63
CA ILE A 107 -19.03 -21.59 5.66
C ILE A 107 -19.78 -21.03 4.45
N VAL A 108 -20.83 -20.23 4.65
CA VAL A 108 -21.60 -19.60 3.58
C VAL A 108 -20.71 -18.68 2.74
N ALA A 109 -19.91 -17.82 3.38
CA ALA A 109 -18.97 -16.93 2.74
C ALA A 109 -17.90 -17.67 1.89
N GLU A 110 -17.37 -18.80 2.39
CA GLU A 110 -16.43 -19.64 1.65
C GLU A 110 -17.03 -20.22 0.37
N LYS A 111 -18.29 -20.68 0.45
CA LYS A 111 -19.00 -21.19 -0.73
C LYS A 111 -19.28 -20.07 -1.72
N ALA A 112 -19.62 -18.87 -1.27
CA ALA A 112 -19.82 -17.69 -2.11
C ALA A 112 -18.54 -17.29 -2.84
N VAL A 113 -17.41 -17.23 -2.14
CA VAL A 113 -16.09 -16.97 -2.75
C VAL A 113 -15.79 -17.97 -3.87
N LEU A 114 -16.03 -19.25 -3.63
CA LEU A 114 -15.80 -20.28 -4.67
C LEU A 114 -16.73 -20.09 -5.87
N ARG A 115 -17.99 -19.71 -5.68
CA ARG A 115 -18.93 -19.40 -6.78
C ARG A 115 -18.46 -18.18 -7.58
N ASN A 116 -18.03 -17.12 -6.90
CA ASN A 116 -17.52 -15.91 -7.54
C ASN A 116 -16.26 -16.21 -8.37
N LEU A 117 -15.34 -17.02 -7.84
CA LEU A 117 -14.16 -17.46 -8.58
C LEU A 117 -14.53 -18.30 -9.82
N ILE A 118 -15.52 -19.20 -9.71
CA ILE A 118 -16.02 -19.95 -10.86
C ILE A 118 -16.55 -19.00 -11.94
N GLY A 119 -17.31 -17.95 -11.55
CA GLY A 119 -17.77 -16.90 -12.46
C GLY A 119 -16.63 -16.17 -13.16
N VAL A 120 -15.65 -15.70 -12.40
CA VAL A 120 -14.46 -15.00 -12.95
C VAL A 120 -13.70 -15.89 -13.95
N PHE A 121 -13.52 -17.17 -13.63
CA PHE A 121 -12.83 -18.10 -14.53
C PHE A 121 -13.67 -18.42 -15.78
N ALA A 122 -14.99 -18.51 -15.64
CA ALA A 122 -15.88 -18.72 -16.78
C ALA A 122 -15.85 -17.52 -17.73
N GLU A 123 -15.95 -16.29 -17.20
CA GLU A 123 -15.86 -15.05 -17.97
C GLU A 123 -14.48 -14.91 -18.65
N GLY A 124 -13.40 -15.17 -17.91
CA GLY A 124 -12.04 -15.17 -18.44
C GLY A 124 -11.85 -16.20 -19.55
N THR A 125 -12.42 -17.40 -19.37
CA THR A 125 -12.38 -18.46 -20.40
C THR A 125 -13.13 -18.05 -21.65
N ALA A 126 -14.35 -17.50 -21.52
CA ALA A 126 -15.14 -17.00 -22.64
C ALA A 126 -14.39 -15.91 -23.41
N ALA A 127 -13.84 -14.92 -22.70
CA ALA A 127 -13.05 -13.86 -23.31
C ALA A 127 -11.80 -14.35 -24.06
N CYS A 128 -11.16 -15.41 -23.59
CA CYS A 128 -10.03 -16.03 -24.31
C CYS A 128 -10.47 -16.65 -25.66
N TYR A 129 -11.66 -17.26 -25.72
CA TYR A 129 -12.17 -17.85 -26.96
C TYR A 129 -12.63 -16.81 -27.99
N GLU A 130 -12.92 -15.57 -27.58
CA GLU A 130 -13.24 -14.46 -28.48
C GLU A 130 -12.00 -13.94 -29.24
N ASN A 131 -10.81 -14.50 -28.96
CA ASN A 131 -9.54 -14.16 -29.59
C ASN A 131 -9.25 -12.65 -29.61
N PRO A 132 -9.18 -11.99 -28.45
CA PRO A 132 -9.02 -10.56 -28.33
C PRO A 132 -7.68 -10.09 -28.90
N GLU A 133 -7.66 -8.91 -29.54
CA GLU A 133 -6.44 -8.29 -30.04
C GLU A 133 -5.47 -7.93 -28.90
N ASP A 134 -5.97 -7.63 -27.72
CA ASP A 134 -5.18 -7.31 -26.53
C ASP A 134 -5.34 -8.36 -25.42
N VAL A 135 -4.35 -9.22 -25.31
CA VAL A 135 -4.27 -10.27 -24.27
C VAL A 135 -4.18 -9.68 -22.87
N LEU A 136 -3.59 -8.46 -22.71
CA LEU A 136 -3.46 -7.82 -21.40
C LEU A 136 -4.82 -7.41 -20.83
N THR A 137 -5.76 -7.02 -21.68
CA THR A 137 -7.13 -6.71 -21.25
C THR A 137 -7.81 -7.90 -20.59
N VAL A 138 -7.73 -9.08 -21.17
CA VAL A 138 -8.31 -10.32 -20.60
C VAL A 138 -7.60 -10.70 -19.30
N THR A 139 -6.28 -10.61 -19.28
CA THR A 139 -5.49 -10.89 -18.08
C THR A 139 -5.85 -9.96 -16.93
N ASN A 140 -5.97 -8.65 -17.19
CA ASN A 140 -6.33 -7.67 -16.18
C ASN A 140 -7.76 -7.88 -15.66
N MET A 141 -8.72 -8.17 -16.55
CA MET A 141 -10.11 -8.49 -16.16
C MET A 141 -10.17 -9.69 -15.22
N ALA A 142 -9.43 -10.77 -15.51
CA ALA A 142 -9.38 -11.95 -14.64
C ALA A 142 -8.73 -11.63 -13.29
N LEU A 143 -7.63 -10.88 -13.28
CA LEU A 143 -6.96 -10.44 -12.05
C LEU A 143 -7.86 -9.54 -11.20
N GLU A 144 -8.53 -8.55 -11.80
CA GLU A 144 -9.48 -7.68 -11.10
C GLU A 144 -10.64 -8.45 -10.50
N GLY A 145 -11.19 -9.43 -11.22
CA GLY A 145 -12.25 -10.32 -10.73
C GLY A 145 -11.81 -11.14 -9.51
N ILE A 146 -10.61 -11.72 -9.56
CA ILE A 146 -10.03 -12.45 -8.43
C ILE A 146 -9.78 -11.50 -7.24
N HIS A 147 -9.19 -10.34 -7.48
CA HIS A 147 -8.95 -9.34 -6.43
C HIS A 147 -10.23 -8.90 -5.76
N ARG A 148 -11.26 -8.55 -6.53
CA ARG A 148 -12.57 -8.15 -6.00
C ARG A 148 -13.16 -9.24 -5.09
N THR A 149 -13.05 -10.51 -5.52
CA THR A 149 -13.56 -11.66 -4.73
C THR A 149 -12.84 -11.81 -3.39
N VAL A 150 -11.53 -11.51 -3.34
CA VAL A 150 -10.70 -11.60 -2.13
C VAL A 150 -10.85 -10.35 -1.24
N GLU A 151 -10.88 -9.16 -1.83
CA GLU A 151 -10.99 -7.89 -1.09
C GLU A 151 -12.31 -7.73 -0.34
N VAL A 152 -13.43 -8.19 -0.92
CA VAL A 152 -14.73 -8.19 -0.22
C VAL A 152 -14.63 -8.95 1.09
N ARG A 153 -13.86 -10.03 1.14
CA ARG A 153 -13.65 -10.82 2.35
C ARG A 153 -12.66 -10.17 3.33
N LEU A 154 -11.60 -9.51 2.84
CA LEU A 154 -10.61 -8.84 3.68
C LEU A 154 -11.14 -7.54 4.30
N LYS A 155 -12.02 -6.81 3.62
CA LYS A 155 -12.68 -5.59 4.15
C LYS A 155 -13.58 -5.87 5.34
N GLY A 156 -14.14 -7.08 5.44
CA GLY A 156 -14.92 -7.53 6.61
C GLY A 156 -14.09 -7.84 7.86
N GLN A 157 -12.76 -7.83 7.77
CA GLN A 157 -11.85 -8.13 8.90
C GLN A 157 -11.24 -6.89 9.58
N ALA A 158 -11.51 -5.68 9.07
CA ALA A 158 -11.11 -4.45 9.76
C ALA A 158 -12.07 -4.20 10.94
N GLU A 159 -11.88 -4.91 12.04
CA GLU A 159 -12.66 -4.72 13.26
C GLU A 159 -12.28 -3.41 13.98
N ILE A 160 -13.29 -2.70 14.49
CA ILE A 160 -13.08 -1.62 15.44
C ILE A 160 -12.57 -2.27 16.74
N ARG A 161 -11.27 -2.17 16.98
CA ARG A 161 -10.62 -2.78 18.14
C ARG A 161 -10.70 -1.85 19.34
N THR A 162 -11.20 -2.36 20.45
CA THR A 162 -11.24 -1.67 21.75
C THR A 162 -9.82 -1.51 22.34
N ALA A 163 -9.67 -0.67 23.35
CA ALA A 163 -8.37 -0.48 24.00
C ALA A 163 -7.78 -1.79 24.59
N PRO A 164 -8.56 -2.68 25.25
CA PRO A 164 -8.05 -3.97 25.72
C PRO A 164 -7.55 -4.88 24.59
N GLU A 165 -8.23 -4.90 23.45
CA GLU A 165 -7.83 -5.72 22.29
C GLU A 165 -6.53 -5.23 21.63
N ARG A 166 -6.21 -3.95 21.80
CA ARG A 166 -4.95 -3.34 21.34
C ARG A 166 -3.84 -3.39 22.39
N ALA A 167 -4.17 -3.75 23.63
CA ALA A 167 -3.21 -3.71 24.75
C ALA A 167 -1.98 -4.58 24.51
N THR A 168 -2.15 -5.76 23.92
CA THR A 168 -1.04 -6.66 23.60
C THR A 168 -0.09 -6.04 22.55
N ASP A 169 -0.65 -5.37 21.54
CA ASP A 169 0.16 -4.71 20.50
C ASP A 169 0.94 -3.55 21.11
N ILE A 170 0.29 -2.75 21.96
CA ILE A 170 0.93 -1.61 22.65
C ILE A 170 2.04 -2.13 23.60
N GLN A 171 1.75 -3.16 24.40
CA GLN A 171 2.75 -3.76 25.29
C GLN A 171 3.93 -4.33 24.52
N THR A 172 3.67 -5.00 23.40
CA THR A 172 4.73 -5.54 22.52
C THR A 172 5.57 -4.42 21.93
N ALA A 173 4.96 -3.35 21.44
CA ALA A 173 5.67 -2.20 20.90
C ALA A 173 6.56 -1.52 21.96
N VAL A 174 6.04 -1.33 23.17
CA VAL A 174 6.79 -0.78 24.31
C VAL A 174 7.97 -1.70 24.69
N ALA A 175 7.74 -3.01 24.83
CA ALA A 175 8.77 -3.97 25.17
C ALA A 175 9.89 -4.04 24.11
N ILE A 176 9.55 -3.93 22.83
CA ILE A 176 10.54 -3.85 21.74
C ILE A 176 11.38 -2.57 21.89
N ALA A 177 10.72 -1.43 22.16
CA ALA A 177 11.40 -0.16 22.35
C ALA A 177 12.33 -0.17 23.59
N GLU A 178 11.84 -0.68 24.74
CA GLU A 178 12.61 -0.80 25.99
C GLU A 178 13.81 -1.76 25.86
N ALA A 179 13.66 -2.84 25.10
CA ALA A 179 14.75 -3.77 24.83
C ALA A 179 15.83 -3.19 23.90
N GLY A 180 15.68 -1.95 23.43
CA GLY A 180 16.57 -1.34 22.43
C GLY A 180 16.58 -2.11 21.09
N ARG A 181 15.65 -3.04 20.92
CA ARG A 181 15.47 -3.77 19.68
C ARG A 181 14.80 -2.83 18.69
N ARG A 182 15.55 -2.36 17.71
CA ARG A 182 14.98 -1.60 16.60
C ARG A 182 14.00 -2.51 15.83
N PRO A 183 12.89 -1.96 15.29
CA PRO A 183 12.01 -2.72 14.41
C PRO A 183 12.80 -3.51 13.38
N LEU A 184 12.32 -4.69 13.00
CA LEU A 184 13.01 -5.56 12.02
C LEU A 184 13.27 -4.85 10.69
N SER A 185 12.38 -3.95 10.27
CA SER A 185 12.56 -3.09 9.10
C SER A 185 13.17 -1.76 9.52
N THR A 186 14.46 -1.58 9.30
CA THR A 186 15.15 -0.30 9.50
C THR A 186 15.61 0.27 8.18
N VAL A 187 14.68 0.74 7.42
CA VAL A 187 14.98 1.57 6.25
C VAL A 187 15.49 2.92 6.73
N ARG A 188 16.64 3.34 6.21
CA ARG A 188 17.30 4.61 6.53
C ARG A 188 17.44 5.47 5.30
N MET A 189 17.40 6.79 5.48
CA MET A 189 17.77 7.73 4.42
C MET A 189 19.28 7.75 4.17
N GLY A 190 20.08 7.34 5.13
CA GLY A 190 21.53 7.42 5.08
C GLY A 190 22.05 8.85 5.24
N ILE A 191 21.30 9.71 5.91
CA ILE A 191 21.65 11.08 6.26
C ILE A 191 21.48 11.18 7.78
N SER A 192 22.58 11.29 8.53
CA SER A 192 22.59 11.08 9.98
C SER A 192 21.57 11.93 10.74
N GLY A 193 21.60 13.26 10.57
CA GLY A 193 20.65 14.14 11.26
C GLY A 193 19.20 13.90 10.90
N LEU A 194 18.94 13.46 9.66
CA LEU A 194 17.59 13.09 9.23
C LEU A 194 17.15 11.77 9.88
N ASP A 195 18.01 10.76 9.86
CA ASP A 195 17.73 9.44 10.44
C ASP A 195 17.60 9.50 11.98
N GLU A 196 18.34 10.38 12.65
CA GLU A 196 18.21 10.62 14.09
C GLU A 196 16.90 11.31 14.45
N THR A 197 16.49 12.31 13.65
CA THR A 197 15.28 13.10 13.91
C THR A 197 14.01 12.34 13.58
N LEU A 198 13.97 11.66 12.45
CA LEU A 198 12.77 10.93 11.96
C LEU A 198 12.62 9.55 12.58
N GLY A 199 13.71 8.98 13.09
CA GLY A 199 13.73 7.58 13.47
C GLY A 199 13.62 6.63 12.27
N PRO A 200 13.23 5.36 12.48
CA PRO A 200 13.10 4.39 11.39
C PRO A 200 12.04 4.79 10.37
N LEU A 201 12.39 4.84 9.10
CA LEU A 201 11.42 5.11 8.02
C LEU A 201 10.31 4.05 7.93
N ALA A 202 10.49 2.89 8.52
CA ALA A 202 9.47 1.85 8.61
C ALA A 202 8.16 2.33 9.25
N ASP A 203 8.22 3.34 10.12
CA ASP A 203 7.05 3.94 10.76
C ASP A 203 6.30 4.87 9.79
N HIS A 204 6.98 5.36 8.76
CA HIS A 204 6.43 6.25 7.75
C HIS A 204 5.98 5.45 6.52
N ARG A 205 4.68 5.23 6.37
CA ARG A 205 4.14 4.39 5.29
C ARG A 205 4.32 4.97 3.89
N LEU A 206 4.12 6.26 3.72
CA LEU A 206 4.29 6.95 2.45
C LEU A 206 5.21 8.16 2.63
N VAL A 207 6.43 8.06 2.11
CA VAL A 207 7.47 9.08 2.21
C VAL A 207 7.64 9.76 0.86
N LEU A 208 7.41 11.04 0.79
CA LEU A 208 7.50 11.86 -0.41
C LEU A 208 8.77 12.70 -0.40
N ILE A 209 9.61 12.56 -1.44
CA ILE A 209 10.73 13.46 -1.72
C ILE A 209 10.34 14.35 -2.89
N LYS A 210 10.02 15.61 -2.64
CA LYS A 210 9.67 16.56 -3.69
C LYS A 210 10.77 17.57 -3.97
N GLY A 211 10.90 17.98 -5.24
CA GLY A 211 11.89 18.99 -5.65
C GLY A 211 11.84 19.26 -7.14
N LYS A 212 12.41 20.38 -7.56
CA LYS A 212 12.50 20.75 -8.98
C LYS A 212 13.25 19.69 -9.78
N GLN A 213 13.07 19.67 -11.10
CA GLN A 213 13.82 18.79 -11.98
C GLN A 213 15.33 19.07 -11.87
N GLY A 214 16.15 18.00 -11.85
CA GLY A 214 17.61 18.11 -11.79
C GLY A 214 18.20 18.48 -10.42
N THR A 215 17.38 18.62 -9.36
CA THR A 215 17.89 18.91 -8.01
C THR A 215 18.64 17.75 -7.39
N GLY A 216 18.32 16.49 -7.73
CA GLY A 216 19.03 15.31 -7.19
C GLY A 216 18.14 14.35 -6.39
N LYS A 217 16.83 14.35 -6.61
CA LYS A 217 15.89 13.43 -5.93
C LYS A 217 16.31 11.97 -6.06
N THR A 218 16.67 11.54 -7.27
CA THR A 218 17.16 10.18 -7.54
C THR A 218 18.41 9.84 -6.73
N HIS A 219 19.32 10.79 -6.51
CA HIS A 219 20.48 10.56 -5.65
C HIS A 219 20.09 10.33 -4.18
N ILE A 220 19.04 11.02 -3.68
CA ILE A 220 18.48 10.76 -2.34
C ILE A 220 17.92 9.34 -2.27
N LEU A 221 17.18 8.90 -3.30
CA LEU A 221 16.66 7.53 -3.35
C LEU A 221 17.79 6.50 -3.37
N VAL A 222 18.80 6.68 -4.23
CA VAL A 222 19.96 5.78 -4.30
C VAL A 222 20.67 5.73 -2.96
N ASN A 223 20.90 6.88 -2.30
CA ASN A 223 21.50 6.93 -0.98
C ASN A 223 20.71 6.12 0.06
N ALA A 224 19.38 6.28 0.09
CA ALA A 224 18.49 5.54 0.99
C ALA A 224 18.49 4.03 0.66
N ILE A 225 18.40 3.66 -0.61
CA ILE A 225 18.40 2.27 -1.08
C ILE A 225 19.68 1.55 -0.69
N VAL A 226 20.85 2.14 -0.97
CA VAL A 226 22.15 1.50 -0.67
C VAL A 226 22.39 1.37 0.84
N ASN A 227 22.06 2.41 1.63
CA ASN A 227 22.18 2.32 3.08
C ASN A 227 21.22 1.30 3.70
N SER A 228 19.99 1.24 3.20
CA SER A 228 19.03 0.22 3.62
C SER A 228 19.45 -1.19 3.21
N ALA A 229 20.01 -1.38 2.01
CA ALA A 229 20.54 -2.66 1.55
C ALA A 229 21.69 -3.16 2.43
N LYS A 230 22.62 -2.28 2.81
CA LYS A 230 23.70 -2.62 3.77
C LYS A 230 23.12 -3.03 5.12
N GLU A 231 22.16 -2.30 5.67
CA GLU A 231 21.53 -2.63 6.95
C GLU A 231 20.80 -3.99 6.90
N ILE A 232 20.10 -4.29 5.79
CA ILE A 232 19.43 -5.58 5.57
C ILE A 232 20.46 -6.73 5.59
N LEU A 233 21.59 -6.55 4.90
CA LEU A 233 22.65 -7.54 4.85
C LEU A 233 23.35 -7.73 6.21
N GLU A 234 23.67 -6.63 6.90
CA GLU A 234 24.32 -6.67 8.22
C GLU A 234 23.47 -7.36 9.29
N ARG A 235 22.13 -7.21 9.18
CA ARG A 235 21.18 -7.79 10.15
C ARG A 235 20.60 -9.12 9.72
N ASP A 236 20.89 -9.56 8.52
CA ASP A 236 20.33 -10.79 7.93
C ASP A 236 18.82 -10.90 8.08
N THR A 237 18.09 -9.79 7.77
CA THR A 237 16.63 -9.73 7.95
C THR A 237 15.86 -10.49 6.88
N GLY A 238 16.51 -10.84 5.77
CA GLY A 238 15.90 -11.47 4.60
C GLY A 238 14.93 -10.56 3.83
N GLU A 239 14.84 -9.27 4.19
CA GLU A 239 13.99 -8.30 3.52
C GLU A 239 14.56 -7.93 2.14
N GLN A 240 13.68 -7.44 1.26
CA GLN A 240 14.02 -7.03 -0.09
C GLN A 240 13.56 -5.60 -0.35
N ILE A 241 14.34 -4.88 -1.13
CA ILE A 241 14.02 -3.55 -1.63
C ILE A 241 13.56 -3.69 -3.07
N VAL A 242 12.39 -3.12 -3.40
CA VAL A 242 11.87 -3.09 -4.76
C VAL A 242 11.90 -1.67 -5.30
N VAL A 243 12.54 -1.47 -6.43
CA VAL A 243 12.68 -0.16 -7.08
C VAL A 243 11.92 -0.15 -8.40
N PHE A 244 11.00 0.79 -8.54
CA PHE A 244 10.35 1.12 -9.80
C PHE A 244 11.01 2.39 -10.35
N SER A 245 11.84 2.23 -11.37
CA SER A 245 12.53 3.35 -12.04
C SER A 245 11.96 3.56 -13.44
N PHE A 246 11.44 4.73 -13.68
CA PHE A 246 10.89 5.12 -14.98
C PHE A 246 11.82 6.08 -15.74
N GLU A 247 13.07 6.17 -15.30
CA GLU A 247 14.15 6.88 -15.99
C GLU A 247 14.87 5.92 -16.97
N SER A 248 16.05 6.36 -17.46
CA SER A 248 16.86 5.55 -18.37
C SER A 248 17.33 4.25 -17.74
N PRO A 249 17.17 3.09 -18.42
CA PRO A 249 17.62 1.79 -17.94
C PRO A 249 19.11 1.77 -17.55
N GLY A 250 19.44 1.00 -16.51
CA GLY A 250 20.81 0.84 -15.97
C GLY A 250 21.35 2.02 -15.17
N MET A 251 20.59 3.10 -15.05
CA MET A 251 21.07 4.28 -14.30
C MET A 251 21.13 4.06 -12.79
N TYR A 252 20.24 3.25 -12.25
CA TYR A 252 20.29 2.88 -10.82
C TYR A 252 21.51 2.03 -10.50
N ASP A 253 21.79 1.01 -11.32
CA ASP A 253 22.97 0.16 -11.14
C ASP A 253 24.26 0.95 -11.27
N LEU A 254 24.34 1.85 -12.26
CA LEU A 254 25.50 2.73 -12.46
C LEU A 254 25.73 3.65 -11.24
N ARG A 255 24.67 4.25 -10.69
CA ARG A 255 24.74 5.10 -9.49
C ARG A 255 25.11 4.29 -8.26
N THR A 256 24.58 3.08 -8.13
CA THR A 256 24.93 2.15 -7.05
C THR A 256 26.38 1.73 -7.13
N LEU A 257 26.89 1.42 -8.33
CA LEU A 257 28.33 1.15 -8.56
C LEU A 257 29.19 2.33 -8.16
N ALA A 258 28.84 3.54 -8.58
CA ALA A 258 29.56 4.75 -8.21
C ALA A 258 29.55 4.97 -6.68
N TYR A 259 28.39 4.75 -6.04
CA TYR A 259 28.24 4.84 -4.59
C TYR A 259 29.18 3.87 -3.84
N LEU A 260 29.17 2.62 -4.24
CA LEU A 260 29.92 1.55 -3.54
C LEU A 260 31.43 1.63 -3.84
N SER A 261 31.82 1.94 -5.07
CA SER A 261 33.24 1.99 -5.47
C SER A 261 33.93 3.30 -5.12
N GLY A 262 33.18 4.40 -4.94
CA GLY A 262 33.72 5.74 -4.83
C GLY A 262 34.37 6.24 -6.12
N ILE A 263 33.89 5.80 -7.29
CA ILE A 263 34.34 6.22 -8.62
C ILE A 263 33.21 6.99 -9.32
N ASP A 264 33.55 8.12 -9.95
CA ASP A 264 32.57 8.96 -10.65
C ASP A 264 31.78 8.14 -11.68
N ASN A 265 30.46 8.23 -11.62
CA ASN A 265 29.53 7.52 -12.52
C ASN A 265 29.79 7.86 -14.01
N ASN A 266 30.26 9.06 -14.31
CA ASN A 266 30.63 9.45 -15.68
C ASN A 266 31.95 8.80 -16.11
N GLU A 267 32.88 8.60 -15.19
CA GLU A 267 34.12 7.86 -15.46
C GLU A 267 33.80 6.40 -15.75
N ILE A 268 33.00 5.74 -14.93
CA ILE A 268 32.52 4.36 -15.16
C ILE A 268 31.86 4.24 -16.53
N ARG A 269 30.96 5.17 -16.89
CA ARG A 269 30.20 5.15 -18.14
C ARG A 269 31.03 5.38 -19.39
N ARG A 270 32.06 6.24 -19.30
CA ARG A 270 32.92 6.60 -20.46
C ARG A 270 34.00 5.58 -20.76
N GLY A 271 34.16 4.59 -19.92
CA GLY A 271 35.23 3.59 -20.00
C GLY A 271 36.32 3.88 -18.98
N PHE A 272 36.25 3.15 -17.88
CA PHE A 272 37.20 3.24 -16.78
C PHE A 272 38.54 2.57 -17.15
N ASP A 273 39.64 3.33 -17.09
CA ASP A 273 40.96 2.80 -17.33
C ASP A 273 41.58 2.20 -16.04
N GLY A 274 41.13 0.98 -15.72
CA GLY A 274 41.62 0.27 -14.54
C GLY A 274 43.12 -0.11 -14.56
N ALA A 275 43.75 -0.02 -15.75
CA ALA A 275 45.20 -0.27 -15.87
C ALA A 275 46.03 0.85 -15.23
N ARG A 276 45.48 2.08 -15.22
CA ARG A 276 46.15 3.25 -14.64
C ARG A 276 46.01 3.35 -13.12
N ASN A 277 44.95 2.73 -12.55
CA ASN A 277 44.71 2.77 -11.13
C ASN A 277 44.16 1.43 -10.61
N PRO A 278 45.05 0.46 -10.28
CA PRO A 278 44.66 -0.86 -9.80
C PRO A 278 43.73 -0.82 -8.57
N ALA A 279 44.00 0.07 -7.61
CA ALA A 279 43.19 0.17 -6.39
C ALA A 279 41.74 0.65 -6.66
N GLN A 280 41.54 1.51 -7.68
CA GLN A 280 40.19 1.86 -8.13
C GLN A 280 39.51 0.68 -8.85
N ARG A 281 40.28 -0.09 -9.62
CA ARG A 281 39.80 -1.29 -10.28
C ARG A 281 39.28 -2.31 -9.28
N ASP A 282 40.07 -2.60 -8.25
CA ASP A 282 39.70 -3.54 -7.19
C ASP A 282 38.40 -3.11 -6.49
N ARG A 283 38.26 -1.79 -6.20
CA ARG A 283 37.02 -1.27 -5.61
C ARG A 283 35.82 -1.38 -6.55
N LEU A 284 35.99 -1.15 -7.84
CA LEU A 284 34.91 -1.29 -8.82
C LEU A 284 34.50 -2.75 -8.97
N ASP A 285 35.45 -3.68 -9.02
CA ASP A 285 35.17 -5.10 -9.12
C ASP A 285 34.48 -5.60 -7.85
N ALA A 286 34.91 -5.18 -6.66
CA ALA A 286 34.24 -5.51 -5.40
C ALA A 286 32.80 -4.94 -5.35
N ALA A 287 32.57 -3.71 -5.83
CA ALA A 287 31.23 -3.14 -5.90
C ALA A 287 30.33 -3.89 -6.88
N LYS A 288 30.87 -4.28 -8.04
CA LYS A 288 30.18 -5.10 -9.03
C LYS A 288 29.80 -6.46 -8.45
N ASP A 289 30.75 -7.16 -7.81
CA ASP A 289 30.52 -8.47 -7.21
C ASP A 289 29.46 -8.40 -6.10
N ALA A 290 29.43 -7.31 -5.32
CA ALA A 290 28.40 -7.09 -4.32
C ALA A 290 26.99 -6.98 -4.95
N ILE A 291 26.83 -6.19 -6.04
CA ILE A 291 25.53 -5.95 -6.69
C ILE A 291 25.01 -7.20 -7.41
N ILE A 292 25.88 -7.98 -8.06
CA ILE A 292 25.48 -9.21 -8.77
C ILE A 292 25.28 -10.41 -7.84
N SER A 293 25.67 -10.29 -6.58
CA SER A 293 25.49 -11.33 -5.57
C SER A 293 24.01 -11.65 -5.38
N PRO A 294 23.61 -12.93 -5.33
CA PRO A 294 22.24 -13.31 -4.97
C PRO A 294 21.77 -12.80 -3.61
N ALA A 295 22.72 -12.45 -2.74
CA ALA A 295 22.43 -11.86 -1.42
C ALA A 295 22.08 -10.37 -1.50
N TRP A 296 22.39 -9.66 -2.60
CA TRP A 296 22.06 -8.24 -2.72
C TRP A 296 20.54 -8.03 -2.72
N PRO A 297 19.99 -7.30 -1.72
CA PRO A 297 18.56 -7.29 -1.47
C PRO A 297 17.79 -6.27 -2.31
N VAL A 298 18.26 -5.90 -3.50
CA VAL A 298 17.64 -4.88 -4.35
C VAL A 298 17.18 -5.50 -5.68
N SER A 299 15.91 -5.31 -5.98
CA SER A 299 15.29 -5.71 -7.25
C SER A 299 14.74 -4.48 -7.96
N ILE A 300 15.08 -4.28 -9.23
CA ILE A 300 14.74 -3.07 -10.00
C ILE A 300 13.84 -3.46 -11.18
N LEU A 301 12.78 -2.66 -11.39
CA LEU A 301 11.96 -2.66 -12.59
C LEU A 301 12.17 -1.33 -13.31
N GLU A 302 12.73 -1.37 -14.51
CA GLU A 302 13.07 -0.20 -15.32
C GLU A 302 12.16 -0.03 -16.54
N GLU A 303 10.86 -0.21 -16.31
CA GLU A 303 9.82 -0.03 -17.33
C GLU A 303 8.74 0.91 -16.82
N ALA A 304 8.24 1.79 -17.69
CA ALA A 304 7.06 2.57 -17.38
C ALA A 304 5.83 1.65 -17.37
N VAL A 305 5.24 1.45 -16.22
CA VAL A 305 4.10 0.55 -16.01
C VAL A 305 2.97 1.29 -15.30
N SER A 306 1.73 0.79 -15.49
CA SER A 306 0.57 1.33 -14.79
C SER A 306 0.59 0.94 -13.30
N GLU A 307 -0.23 1.64 -12.50
CA GLU A 307 -0.42 1.35 -11.08
C GLU A 307 -0.84 -0.09 -10.81
N ASP A 308 -1.72 -0.67 -11.66
CA ASP A 308 -2.16 -2.06 -11.52
C ASP A 308 -1.01 -3.04 -11.77
N THR A 309 -0.12 -2.72 -12.72
CA THR A 309 1.06 -3.53 -13.00
C THR A 309 2.05 -3.47 -11.83
N ILE A 310 2.24 -2.29 -11.21
CA ILE A 310 3.06 -2.13 -10.00
C ILE A 310 2.50 -3.03 -8.90
N GLU A 311 1.20 -2.92 -8.63
CA GLU A 311 0.52 -3.74 -7.63
C GLU A 311 0.65 -5.23 -7.91
N ALA A 312 0.34 -5.69 -9.13
CA ALA A 312 0.43 -7.09 -9.50
C ALA A 312 1.86 -7.65 -9.36
N LYS A 313 2.87 -6.87 -9.77
CA LYS A 313 4.28 -7.25 -9.64
C LYS A 313 4.72 -7.31 -8.18
N LEU A 314 4.33 -6.35 -7.34
CA LEU A 314 4.60 -6.36 -5.91
C LEU A 314 3.93 -7.54 -5.20
N ARG A 315 2.65 -7.80 -5.46
CA ARG A 315 1.93 -8.95 -4.88
C ARG A 315 2.56 -10.29 -5.30
N ARG A 316 2.98 -10.40 -6.56
CA ARG A 316 3.70 -11.60 -7.04
C ARG A 316 5.05 -11.76 -6.33
N PHE A 317 5.81 -10.67 -6.20
CA PHE A 317 7.12 -10.67 -5.56
C PHE A 317 7.04 -11.02 -4.07
N SER A 318 6.05 -10.47 -3.36
CA SER A 318 5.84 -10.66 -1.93
C SER A 318 5.42 -12.08 -1.52
N ARG A 319 4.97 -12.92 -2.48
CA ARG A 319 4.62 -14.32 -2.19
C ARG A 319 5.81 -15.17 -1.73
N THR A 320 7.01 -14.82 -2.14
CA THR A 320 8.24 -15.59 -1.88
C THR A 320 9.29 -14.80 -1.12
N ARG A 321 9.10 -13.48 -0.96
CA ARG A 321 10.09 -12.57 -0.36
C ARG A 321 9.38 -11.51 0.47
N ARG A 322 9.96 -11.16 1.61
CA ARG A 322 9.48 -10.05 2.42
C ARG A 322 9.94 -8.73 1.80
N VAL A 323 9.01 -7.81 1.54
CA VAL A 323 9.34 -6.47 1.06
C VAL A 323 9.61 -5.56 2.26
N GLY A 324 10.79 -4.96 2.33
CA GLY A 324 11.21 -4.04 3.38
C GLY A 324 11.12 -2.56 2.97
N LEU A 325 11.27 -2.28 1.67
CA LEU A 325 11.18 -0.93 1.09
C LEU A 325 10.69 -1.01 -0.35
N VAL A 326 9.81 -0.09 -0.74
CA VAL A 326 9.48 0.18 -2.15
C VAL A 326 9.93 1.60 -2.49
N ALA A 327 10.73 1.76 -3.54
CA ALA A 327 11.14 3.06 -4.07
C ALA A 327 10.52 3.29 -5.45
N VAL A 328 10.01 4.50 -5.71
CA VAL A 328 9.37 4.87 -6.99
C VAL A 328 10.01 6.16 -7.51
N ASP A 329 10.69 6.08 -8.66
CA ASP A 329 11.39 7.20 -9.28
C ASP A 329 11.06 7.34 -10.78
N PHE A 330 10.31 8.31 -11.18
CA PHE A 330 9.43 9.20 -10.43
C PHE A 330 7.98 8.88 -10.78
N TRP A 331 7.10 8.91 -9.82
CA TRP A 331 5.73 8.42 -9.96
C TRP A 331 4.91 9.06 -11.10
N GLN A 332 5.21 10.31 -11.48
CA GLN A 332 4.55 10.97 -12.62
C GLN A 332 4.90 10.36 -13.97
N ALA A 333 5.88 9.48 -14.07
CA ALA A 333 6.23 8.78 -15.31
C ALA A 333 5.52 7.43 -15.46
N ALA A 334 4.82 6.96 -14.43
CA ALA A 334 4.00 5.75 -14.52
C ALA A 334 2.96 5.89 -15.63
N GLY A 335 2.68 4.77 -16.32
CA GLY A 335 1.82 4.74 -17.51
C GLY A 335 0.39 5.19 -17.20
N THR A 336 -0.28 5.74 -18.25
CA THR A 336 -1.63 6.26 -18.16
C THR A 336 -2.65 5.25 -18.68
N ARG A 337 -3.84 5.23 -18.08
CA ARG A 337 -5.02 4.56 -18.65
C ARG A 337 -5.76 5.49 -19.61
N TRP A 338 -6.22 4.95 -20.72
CA TRP A 338 -7.06 5.67 -21.66
C TRP A 338 -8.38 6.11 -21.00
N GLY A 339 -8.74 7.38 -21.14
CA GLY A 339 -10.04 7.92 -20.77
C GLY A 339 -10.16 8.62 -19.42
N ARG A 340 -9.08 8.70 -18.61
CA ARG A 340 -9.06 9.48 -17.36
C ARG A 340 -8.20 10.73 -17.49
N SER A 341 -8.52 11.75 -16.68
CA SER A 341 -7.63 12.90 -16.56
C SER A 341 -6.33 12.49 -15.84
N ARG A 342 -5.21 13.10 -16.21
CA ARG A 342 -3.90 12.80 -15.59
C ARG A 342 -3.90 13.04 -14.08
N VAL A 343 -4.68 14.01 -13.60
CA VAL A 343 -4.81 14.31 -12.17
C VAL A 343 -5.51 13.16 -11.46
N GLU A 344 -6.64 12.67 -11.98
CA GLU A 344 -7.38 11.55 -11.40
C GLU A 344 -6.55 10.26 -11.34
N GLU A 345 -5.72 9.99 -12.35
CA GLU A 345 -4.80 8.85 -12.35
C GLU A 345 -3.76 8.95 -11.22
N LEU A 346 -3.15 10.13 -11.08
CA LEU A 346 -2.16 10.37 -10.03
C LEU A 346 -2.80 10.32 -8.62
N ASP A 347 -4.03 10.82 -8.48
CA ASP A 347 -4.77 10.75 -7.22
C ASP A 347 -5.05 9.30 -6.81
N ASN A 348 -5.53 8.49 -7.75
CA ASN A 348 -5.77 7.05 -7.52
C ASN A 348 -4.48 6.30 -7.21
N MET A 349 -3.39 6.61 -7.93
CA MET A 349 -2.09 6.00 -7.69
C MET A 349 -1.56 6.31 -6.29
N ALA A 350 -1.68 7.56 -5.84
CA ALA A 350 -1.26 7.96 -4.49
C ALA A 350 -2.04 7.21 -3.41
N LEU A 351 -3.36 7.05 -3.58
CA LEU A 351 -4.21 6.28 -2.68
C LEU A 351 -3.83 4.79 -2.68
N ARG A 352 -3.57 4.20 -3.85
CA ARG A 352 -3.13 2.81 -3.96
C ARG A 352 -1.77 2.59 -3.31
N PHE A 353 -0.79 3.45 -3.53
CA PHE A 353 0.52 3.33 -2.89
C PHE A 353 0.42 3.37 -1.37
N ARG A 354 -0.46 4.22 -0.83
CA ARG A 354 -0.74 4.22 0.60
C ARG A 354 -1.33 2.87 1.06
N GLY A 355 -2.33 2.35 0.36
CA GLY A 355 -2.94 1.05 0.67
C GLY A 355 -1.91 -0.10 0.62
N LEU A 356 -1.05 -0.13 -0.40
CA LEU A 356 0.02 -1.13 -0.53
C LEU A 356 1.07 -0.99 0.59
N ALA A 357 1.43 0.24 0.97
CA ALA A 357 2.36 0.47 2.08
C ALA A 357 1.81 -0.02 3.43
N GLU A 358 0.50 0.13 3.64
CA GLU A 358 -0.20 -0.42 4.81
C GLU A 358 -0.27 -1.96 4.74
N GLU A 359 -0.61 -2.53 3.59
CA GLU A 359 -0.73 -3.98 3.36
C GLU A 359 0.62 -4.71 3.55
N PHE A 360 1.68 -4.22 2.93
CA PHE A 360 3.01 -4.82 3.04
C PHE A 360 3.75 -4.43 4.33
N ALA A 361 3.18 -3.54 5.13
CA ALA A 361 3.80 -3.00 6.34
C ALA A 361 5.21 -2.44 6.09
N CYS A 362 5.48 -1.87 4.90
CA CYS A 362 6.77 -1.31 4.51
C CYS A 362 6.63 0.12 3.98
N PRO A 363 7.67 0.97 4.10
CA PRO A 363 7.66 2.31 3.54
C PRO A 363 7.69 2.30 2.02
N PHE A 364 6.93 3.23 1.42
CA PHE A 364 7.03 3.62 0.02
C PHE A 364 7.74 4.97 -0.07
N LEU A 365 8.94 4.98 -0.63
CA LEU A 365 9.74 6.17 -0.84
C LEU A 365 9.55 6.67 -2.27
N ILE A 366 8.87 7.80 -2.44
CA ILE A 366 8.42 8.30 -3.74
C ILE A 366 9.15 9.58 -4.09
N ALA A 367 9.83 9.61 -5.23
CA ALA A 367 10.31 10.85 -5.83
C ALA A 367 9.20 11.53 -6.62
N SER A 368 9.00 12.82 -6.40
CA SER A 368 8.03 13.66 -7.11
C SER A 368 8.69 14.90 -7.69
N GLN A 369 8.41 15.16 -8.96
CA GLN A 369 8.72 16.46 -9.53
C GLN A 369 7.82 17.53 -8.89
N ALA A 370 8.39 18.66 -8.57
CA ALA A 370 7.69 19.80 -7.98
C ALA A 370 7.59 20.96 -8.97
N THR A 371 6.51 21.71 -8.83
CA THR A 371 6.29 22.99 -9.51
C THR A 371 6.01 24.08 -8.48
N VAL A 372 6.18 25.33 -8.88
CA VAL A 372 5.83 26.47 -8.04
C VAL A 372 4.39 26.88 -8.36
N ASN A 373 3.56 26.97 -7.34
CA ASN A 373 2.22 27.54 -7.48
C ASN A 373 2.35 29.03 -7.82
N PRO A 374 1.88 29.50 -8.99
CA PRO A 374 2.06 30.90 -9.39
C PRO A 374 1.37 31.90 -8.46
N ALA A 375 0.30 31.48 -7.78
CA ALA A 375 -0.50 32.34 -6.91
C ALA A 375 0.08 32.47 -5.50
N THR A 376 0.66 31.39 -4.96
CA THR A 376 1.14 31.35 -3.57
C THR A 376 2.67 31.32 -3.45
N GLY A 377 3.39 31.02 -4.53
CA GLY A 377 4.83 30.78 -4.49
C GLY A 377 5.22 29.43 -3.85
N GLU A 378 4.25 28.66 -3.42
CA GLU A 378 4.44 27.36 -2.76
C GLU A 378 4.98 26.30 -3.73
N ILE A 379 5.90 25.47 -3.27
CA ILE A 379 6.42 24.34 -4.03
C ILE A 379 5.51 23.13 -3.76
N ILE A 380 4.78 22.72 -4.79
CA ILE A 380 3.82 21.62 -4.75
C ILE A 380 4.24 20.48 -5.68
N ALA A 381 3.79 19.26 -5.41
CA ALA A 381 3.98 18.12 -6.30
C ALA A 381 3.31 18.40 -7.65
N LYS A 382 4.05 18.18 -8.75
CA LYS A 382 3.56 18.43 -10.10
C LYS A 382 2.49 17.39 -10.47
N GLY A 383 1.34 17.86 -10.91
CA GLY A 383 0.27 17.04 -11.47
C GLY A 383 -0.81 16.63 -10.48
N SER A 384 -0.52 16.44 -9.21
CA SER A 384 -1.53 16.16 -8.17
C SER A 384 -1.00 16.52 -6.78
N ARG A 385 -1.89 17.03 -5.92
CA ARG A 385 -1.61 17.21 -4.48
C ARG A 385 -1.89 15.96 -3.65
N ALA A 386 -2.63 15.00 -4.18
CA ALA A 386 -3.06 13.82 -3.42
C ALA A 386 -1.87 13.05 -2.80
N VAL A 387 -0.73 12.94 -3.50
CA VAL A 387 0.46 12.30 -2.94
C VAL A 387 0.99 13.01 -1.70
N GLU A 388 0.88 14.34 -1.61
CA GLU A 388 1.24 15.11 -0.41
C GLU A 388 0.22 14.90 0.70
N ASP A 389 -1.08 14.84 0.35
CA ASP A 389 -2.17 14.63 1.31
C ASP A 389 -2.10 13.24 1.94
N TYR A 390 -1.78 12.21 1.16
CA TYR A 390 -1.65 10.83 1.65
C TYR A 390 -0.30 10.54 2.29
N ALA A 391 0.76 11.32 2.01
CA ALA A 391 2.06 11.14 2.61
C ALA A 391 2.01 11.23 4.15
N THR A 392 2.72 10.34 4.81
CA THR A 392 2.98 10.41 6.26
C THR A 392 4.18 11.28 6.57
N LEU A 393 5.11 11.38 5.62
CA LEU A 393 6.27 12.25 5.65
C LEU A 393 6.47 12.87 4.27
N ALA A 394 6.61 14.19 4.20
CA ALA A 394 6.94 14.92 2.98
C ALA A 394 8.18 15.78 3.20
N ILE A 395 9.22 15.52 2.41
CA ILE A 395 10.51 16.20 2.45
C ILE A 395 10.70 16.95 1.16
N ARG A 396 11.08 18.21 1.26
CA ARG A 396 11.36 19.10 0.14
C ARG A 396 12.87 19.25 -0.04
N LEU A 397 13.37 18.91 -1.22
CA LEU A 397 14.74 19.15 -1.63
C LEU A 397 14.85 20.52 -2.29
N MET A 398 15.59 21.40 -1.62
CA MET A 398 15.83 22.79 -2.05
C MET A 398 17.23 22.97 -2.58
N THR A 399 17.38 23.96 -3.45
CA THR A 399 18.66 24.36 -4.00
C THR A 399 18.70 25.88 -4.05
N ASP A 400 19.80 26.49 -3.64
CA ASP A 400 19.98 27.92 -3.70
C ASP A 400 19.94 28.43 -5.16
N ALA A 401 19.30 29.56 -5.38
CA ALA A 401 19.12 30.12 -6.73
C ALA A 401 20.43 30.62 -7.33
N LYS A 402 21.38 31.08 -6.49
CA LYS A 402 22.66 31.67 -6.89
C LYS A 402 23.81 30.65 -6.86
N ASP A 403 23.79 29.75 -5.89
CA ASP A 403 24.79 28.70 -5.74
C ASP A 403 24.14 27.31 -5.70
N LYS A 404 24.12 26.63 -6.84
CA LYS A 404 23.52 25.29 -6.98
C LYS A 404 24.19 24.20 -6.14
N ARG A 405 25.35 24.46 -5.52
CA ARG A 405 26.02 23.54 -4.61
C ARG A 405 25.41 23.59 -3.21
N LYS A 406 24.77 24.72 -2.86
CA LYS A 406 24.05 24.86 -1.61
C LYS A 406 22.68 24.23 -1.73
N GLN A 407 22.51 23.12 -1.05
CA GLN A 407 21.27 22.35 -1.03
C GLN A 407 20.88 22.04 0.41
N TRP A 408 19.59 21.91 0.62
CA TRP A 408 19.06 21.54 1.93
C TRP A 408 17.75 20.78 1.80
N LEU A 409 17.42 20.05 2.85
CA LEU A 409 16.14 19.38 3.03
C LEU A 409 15.28 20.19 4.00
N GLU A 410 13.99 20.25 3.75
CA GLU A 410 12.98 20.84 4.63
C GLU A 410 11.83 19.85 4.83
N CYS A 411 11.31 19.75 6.06
CA CYS A 411 10.14 18.97 6.35
C CYS A 411 8.89 19.79 6.07
N ASP A 412 8.08 19.36 5.09
CA ASP A 412 6.79 19.99 4.80
C ASP A 412 5.66 19.36 5.62
N LYS A 413 5.82 18.08 5.99
CA LYS A 413 4.82 17.33 6.73
C LYS A 413 5.46 16.14 7.42
N CYS A 414 5.16 15.95 8.69
CA CYS A 414 5.46 14.75 9.43
C CYS A 414 4.28 14.38 10.34
N ARG A 415 3.68 13.20 10.15
CA ARG A 415 2.54 12.74 10.96
C ARG A 415 2.96 11.93 12.19
N ILE A 416 4.18 11.44 12.22
CA ILE A 416 4.70 10.50 13.23
C ILE A 416 5.88 11.14 13.97
N GLY A 417 5.71 12.34 14.50
CA GLY A 417 6.76 13.04 15.25
C GLY A 417 8.01 13.37 14.43
N GLY A 418 8.98 14.06 15.02
CA GLY A 418 10.27 14.28 14.37
C GLY A 418 10.24 15.33 13.26
N GLU A 419 9.56 16.46 13.45
CA GLU A 419 9.70 17.60 12.55
C GLU A 419 11.14 18.13 12.60
N PHE A 420 11.74 18.32 11.43
CA PHE A 420 13.01 19.02 11.29
C PHE A 420 12.78 20.29 10.45
N GLY A 421 13.51 21.32 10.78
CA GLY A 421 13.48 22.56 10.03
C GLY A 421 14.28 22.43 8.73
N ARG A 422 15.33 23.22 8.61
CA ARG A 422 16.27 23.15 7.48
C ARG A 422 17.46 22.27 7.84
N LEU A 423 17.75 21.27 7.01
CA LEU A 423 18.91 20.42 7.12
C LEU A 423 19.81 20.65 5.90
N SER A 424 20.93 21.32 6.09
CA SER A 424 21.90 21.59 5.01
C SER A 424 22.62 20.33 4.61
N ILE A 425 22.71 20.06 3.30
CA ILE A 425 23.34 18.86 2.75
C ILE A 425 24.36 19.22 1.68
N HIS A 426 25.41 18.42 1.57
CA HIS A 426 26.26 18.34 0.41
C HIS A 426 25.92 17.07 -0.38
N MET A 427 25.61 17.23 -1.65
CA MET A 427 25.28 16.12 -2.56
C MET A 427 26.37 15.98 -3.60
N ASP A 428 27.18 14.94 -3.47
CA ASP A 428 28.09 14.51 -4.51
C ASP A 428 27.31 13.71 -5.56
N LYS A 429 26.91 14.38 -6.64
CA LYS A 429 26.13 13.76 -7.73
C LYS A 429 26.93 12.76 -8.55
N ALA A 430 28.27 12.86 -8.53
CA ALA A 430 29.14 11.91 -9.21
C ALA A 430 29.13 10.55 -8.53
N LEU A 431 29.10 10.55 -7.21
CA LEU A 431 29.12 9.35 -6.35
C LEU A 431 27.73 8.97 -5.82
N SER A 432 26.74 9.83 -5.97
CA SER A 432 25.42 9.70 -5.30
C SER A 432 25.51 9.70 -3.77
N HIS A 433 26.57 10.24 -3.22
CA HIS A 433 26.75 10.40 -1.78
C HIS A 433 26.11 11.69 -1.28
N ILE A 434 25.47 11.61 -0.13
CA ILE A 434 24.85 12.76 0.54
C ILE A 434 25.37 12.81 1.98
N HIS A 435 25.88 13.97 2.33
CA HIS A 435 26.39 14.25 3.67
C HIS A 435 25.69 15.48 4.23
N GLU A 436 25.42 15.44 5.52
CA GLU A 436 25.01 16.63 6.26
C GLU A 436 26.19 17.61 6.37
N VAL A 437 25.90 18.89 6.22
CA VAL A 437 26.86 19.96 6.39
C VAL A 437 26.48 20.77 7.62
N ALA A 438 27.39 20.91 8.57
CA ALA A 438 27.19 21.80 9.70
C ALA A 438 26.91 23.22 9.16
N GLU A 439 25.83 23.86 9.60
CA GLU A 439 25.60 25.27 9.28
C GLU A 439 26.71 26.09 9.94
N GLU A 440 27.52 26.80 9.14
CA GLU A 440 28.22 27.97 9.66
C GLU A 440 27.14 28.95 10.06
N TYR A 441 27.05 29.24 11.36
CA TYR A 441 26.13 30.21 11.94
C TYR A 441 26.30 31.58 11.27
N GLY A 442 25.51 31.84 10.26
CA GLY A 442 25.37 33.11 9.57
C GLY A 442 23.99 33.67 9.85
N GLU A 443 23.94 34.63 10.79
CA GLU A 443 22.90 35.62 11.04
C GLU A 443 21.43 35.11 11.06
N GLU A 444 20.88 35.02 12.27
CA GLU A 444 19.43 34.96 12.49
C GLU A 444 18.71 36.08 11.69
N PRO A 445 17.62 35.76 10.97
CA PRO A 445 16.75 36.81 10.48
C PRO A 445 16.09 37.48 11.70
N THR A 446 16.44 38.71 11.95
CA THR A 446 15.79 39.59 12.95
C THR A 446 14.30 39.66 12.68
N GLY A 447 13.56 38.73 13.27
CA GLY A 447 12.09 38.74 13.27
C GLY A 447 11.57 39.91 14.09
N ARG A 448 10.87 40.79 13.41
CA ARG A 448 10.10 41.91 14.01
C ARG A 448 9.24 41.40 15.17
N ARG A 449 9.68 41.69 16.40
CA ARG A 449 8.81 41.75 17.58
C ARG A 449 7.90 42.98 17.43
N GLY A 450 6.70 42.76 16.90
CA GLY A 450 5.61 43.72 17.01
C GLY A 450 5.11 43.79 18.48
N GLY A 451 5.67 44.66 19.28
CA GLY A 451 5.13 44.99 20.59
C GLY A 451 3.79 45.70 20.42
N ARG A 452 2.72 45.09 20.85
CA ARG A 452 1.49 45.81 21.24
C ARG A 452 1.61 46.13 22.72
N ARG A 453 1.87 47.41 23.00
CA ARG A 453 1.57 48.02 24.30
C ARG A 453 0.04 48.06 24.42
N HIS A 454 -0.49 47.50 25.46
CA HIS A 454 -1.76 47.91 26.04
C HIS A 454 -1.43 48.99 27.08
N ASP A 455 -1.81 50.22 26.77
CA ASP A 455 -2.04 51.28 27.74
C ASP A 455 -3.56 51.30 27.99
N GLU A 456 -3.90 51.41 29.29
CA GLU A 456 -5.18 51.67 29.96
C GLU A 456 -6.15 50.48 30.10
#